data_9de3feb1fb135fc68ca2951733808192
#
_entry.id   9de3feb1fb135fc68ca2951733808192
#
_cell.length_a   1.000
_cell.length_b   1.000
_cell.length_c   1.000
_cell.angle_alpha   90.00
_cell.angle_beta   90.00
_cell.angle_gamma   90.00
#
_symmetry.space_group_name_H-M   'P 1'
#
loop_
_entity.id
_entity.type
_entity.pdbx_description
1 polymer ?
#
loop_
_entity_poly.entity_id
_entity_poly.type
_entity_poly.pdbx_seq_one_letter_code
_entity_poly.pdbx_strand_id
1 'polypeptide(L)'
;MTRKEAALASSRRLLSPIIAMTTTLAVVYAPIGFLSGLSGVLFREFAFTLAIAVVISGFVAITLSPIMSAWVCPDKGHETRMTRWVNDRFERIAKKYGDVVDFSLRWRWQLVTGGLFLSLLVVPLYLFSLKELSPVEDTSSIAMIVEAAPEASMEETVGGFVDAVDVMLSEPTATYIWQSINPGFGFGGQEFVSPDERDVTTHDLLPAISQRLKGVPTVTAFPSAQPSLPTAGQYDLEVVVTSSDSLDNMRQVANIMAGRAMSSGLFYFFESGLKMDLLAVEYRLDKDRMADLGMTLGDLTSQMDLFVSEGYVTRYDERGRAYRVIPQLQQVFKFSPEALLDTPVTLPSGEQVPFGAFATLQRNTEPRALTRFQQKSSFKLFGGVIPGYTKEQALTYVEALADELLPPGYVLDYTGESREIRREGNTMVNVLGLSLIMVFLVLALQFDSFRDPLIILLGSAPLALFAAMVITFTGFTTINIYSQVGLITLVGLISKNAILIVEFANQAQAQGMNKLEAIKAGSIYRLRPVLMTTGATVFGHFPLVLVEGAGAEARNSIGFILVIGMLIGTLFTLVLLPAIYALLASDHHSAEEAADNTVAEDPPRPISA
;
A
#
# COMPACT_ATOMS: atom_id res chain seq x y z
N MET A 1 -43.30 34.94 -3.28
CA MET A 1 -42.82 33.89 -2.34
C MET A 1 -42.04 34.57 -1.22
N THR A 2 -42.40 34.30 0.02
CA THR A 2 -41.61 34.69 1.19
C THR A 2 -40.31 33.86 1.24
N ARG A 3 -39.28 34.31 2.00
CA ARG A 3 -38.02 33.57 2.17
C ARG A 3 -38.26 32.15 2.64
N LYS A 4 -39.21 31.92 3.55
CA LYS A 4 -39.55 30.60 4.08
C LYS A 4 -40.20 29.73 3.01
N GLU A 5 -41.11 30.26 2.20
CA GLU A 5 -41.74 29.53 1.10
C GLU A 5 -40.74 29.18 0.01
N ALA A 6 -39.81 30.06 -0.33
CA ALA A 6 -38.74 29.80 -1.29
C ALA A 6 -37.79 28.71 -0.81
N ALA A 7 -37.39 28.76 0.47
CA ALA A 7 -36.55 27.74 1.07
C ALA A 7 -37.22 26.35 1.09
N LEU A 8 -38.53 26.31 1.44
CA LEU A 8 -39.30 25.04 1.44
C LEU A 8 -39.49 24.47 0.03
N ALA A 9 -39.80 25.35 -0.95
CA ALA A 9 -39.93 24.92 -2.35
C ALA A 9 -38.59 24.37 -2.92
N SER A 10 -37.47 25.06 -2.60
CA SER A 10 -36.12 24.61 -3.00
C SER A 10 -35.77 23.27 -2.33
N SER A 11 -36.02 23.10 -1.04
CA SER A 11 -35.76 21.88 -0.30
C SER A 11 -36.51 20.68 -0.92
N ARG A 12 -37.80 20.85 -1.24
CA ARG A 12 -38.58 19.78 -1.89
C ARG A 12 -38.03 19.36 -3.26
N ARG A 13 -37.58 20.33 -4.07
CA ARG A 13 -36.97 20.04 -5.39
C ARG A 13 -35.61 19.36 -5.30
N LEU A 14 -34.84 19.64 -4.25
CA LEU A 14 -33.50 19.12 -4.07
C LEU A 14 -33.46 17.80 -3.26
N LEU A 15 -34.58 17.35 -2.70
CA LEU A 15 -34.62 16.18 -1.83
C LEU A 15 -34.13 14.91 -2.57
N SER A 16 -34.72 14.61 -3.74
CA SER A 16 -34.34 13.44 -4.54
C SER A 16 -32.86 13.48 -4.97
N PRO A 17 -32.36 14.57 -5.58
CA PRO A 17 -30.91 14.68 -5.91
C PRO A 17 -29.98 14.55 -4.71
N ILE A 18 -30.33 15.07 -3.53
CA ILE A 18 -29.48 14.98 -2.33
C ILE A 18 -29.44 13.53 -1.83
N ILE A 19 -30.58 12.84 -1.77
CA ILE A 19 -30.62 11.41 -1.41
C ILE A 19 -29.77 10.61 -2.40
N ALA A 20 -29.91 10.88 -3.70
CA ALA A 20 -29.13 10.27 -4.75
C ALA A 20 -27.63 10.33 -4.49
N MET A 21 -27.15 11.55 -4.42
CA MET A 21 -25.73 11.81 -4.25
C MET A 21 -25.18 11.23 -2.94
N THR A 22 -25.96 11.34 -1.85
CA THR A 22 -25.56 10.83 -0.54
C THR A 22 -25.47 9.30 -0.56
N THR A 23 -26.47 8.62 -1.10
CA THR A 23 -26.49 7.15 -1.19
C THR A 23 -25.39 6.65 -2.12
N THR A 24 -25.25 7.24 -3.30
CA THR A 24 -24.21 6.87 -4.27
C THR A 24 -22.83 7.01 -3.67
N LEU A 25 -22.54 8.15 -3.01
CA LEU A 25 -21.22 8.40 -2.41
C LEU A 25 -20.95 7.47 -1.22
N ALA A 26 -21.94 7.18 -0.37
CA ALA A 26 -21.80 6.23 0.72
C ALA A 26 -21.53 4.81 0.20
N VAL A 27 -22.22 4.38 -0.86
CA VAL A 27 -22.07 3.05 -1.46
C VAL A 27 -20.73 2.86 -2.16
N VAL A 28 -20.12 3.92 -2.71
CA VAL A 28 -18.75 3.86 -3.30
C VAL A 28 -17.74 3.35 -2.28
N TYR A 29 -17.89 3.72 -1.01
CA TYR A 29 -16.97 3.31 0.05
C TYR A 29 -17.26 1.92 0.63
N ALA A 30 -18.45 1.37 0.39
CA ALA A 30 -18.84 0.07 0.94
C ALA A 30 -17.86 -1.06 0.55
N PRO A 31 -17.42 -1.23 -0.70
CA PRO A 31 -16.45 -2.26 -1.06
C PRO A 31 -15.13 -2.16 -0.32
N ILE A 32 -14.64 -0.93 -0.04
CA ILE A 32 -13.42 -0.71 0.74
C ILE A 32 -13.62 -1.19 2.19
N GLY A 33 -14.78 -0.95 2.79
CA GLY A 33 -15.12 -1.38 4.14
C GLY A 33 -15.15 -2.91 4.34
N PHE A 34 -15.34 -3.67 3.27
CA PHE A 34 -15.39 -5.13 3.27
C PHE A 34 -14.10 -5.79 2.75
N LEU A 35 -13.05 -5.02 2.47
CA LEU A 35 -11.75 -5.56 2.12
C LEU A 35 -11.18 -6.43 3.24
N SER A 36 -10.47 -7.48 2.85
CA SER A 36 -9.63 -8.32 3.72
C SER A 36 -8.15 -7.97 3.51
N GLY A 37 -7.28 -8.55 4.31
CA GLY A 37 -5.83 -8.33 4.21
C GLY A 37 -5.37 -7.00 4.80
N LEU A 38 -4.16 -6.57 4.44
CA LEU A 38 -3.53 -5.36 4.95
C LEU A 38 -4.32 -4.11 4.57
N SER A 39 -4.71 -3.98 3.30
CA SER A 39 -5.53 -2.86 2.80
C SER A 39 -6.86 -2.77 3.54
N GLY A 40 -7.50 -3.92 3.85
CA GLY A 40 -8.75 -3.95 4.62
C GLY A 40 -8.59 -3.39 6.03
N VAL A 41 -7.51 -3.77 6.73
CA VAL A 41 -7.23 -3.25 8.08
C VAL A 41 -7.01 -1.74 8.06
N LEU A 42 -6.23 -1.25 7.11
CA LEU A 42 -5.87 0.17 7.00
C LEU A 42 -7.06 1.06 6.60
N PHE A 43 -7.89 0.62 5.65
CA PHE A 43 -8.90 1.48 5.05
C PHE A 43 -10.33 1.24 5.50
N ARG A 44 -10.60 0.21 6.29
CA ARG A 44 -11.95 -0.08 6.82
C ARG A 44 -12.51 1.08 7.63
N GLU A 45 -11.73 1.60 8.57
CA GLU A 45 -12.15 2.72 9.41
C GLU A 45 -12.34 4.00 8.60
N PHE A 46 -11.44 4.26 7.65
CA PHE A 46 -11.53 5.35 6.71
C PHE A 46 -12.84 5.27 5.89
N ALA A 47 -13.16 4.10 5.33
CA ALA A 47 -14.35 3.89 4.52
C ALA A 47 -15.65 4.11 5.31
N PHE A 48 -15.76 3.53 6.52
CA PHE A 48 -16.93 3.72 7.36
C PHE A 48 -17.06 5.17 7.86
N THR A 49 -15.96 5.81 8.24
CA THR A 49 -15.96 7.21 8.66
C THR A 49 -16.45 8.12 7.55
N LEU A 50 -15.96 7.95 6.32
CA LEU A 50 -16.41 8.72 5.17
C LEU A 50 -17.88 8.43 4.83
N ALA A 51 -18.31 7.18 4.83
CA ALA A 51 -19.70 6.83 4.54
C ALA A 51 -20.66 7.48 5.56
N ILE A 52 -20.36 7.39 6.85
CA ILE A 52 -21.14 8.01 7.93
C ILE A 52 -21.13 9.54 7.81
N ALA A 53 -19.96 10.15 7.56
CA ALA A 53 -19.84 11.59 7.39
C ALA A 53 -20.69 12.11 6.21
N VAL A 54 -20.71 11.38 5.10
CA VAL A 54 -21.53 11.68 3.92
C VAL A 54 -23.04 11.60 4.26
N VAL A 55 -23.46 10.58 4.98
CA VAL A 55 -24.87 10.42 5.41
C VAL A 55 -25.28 11.58 6.34
N ILE A 56 -24.46 11.92 7.32
CA ILE A 56 -24.70 13.06 8.22
C ILE A 56 -24.74 14.37 7.42
N SER A 57 -23.82 14.56 6.47
CA SER A 57 -23.80 15.73 5.58
C SER A 57 -25.08 15.86 4.77
N GLY A 58 -25.60 14.74 4.25
CA GLY A 58 -26.92 14.69 3.57
C GLY A 58 -28.06 15.15 4.49
N PHE A 59 -28.07 14.68 5.73
CA PHE A 59 -29.06 15.10 6.73
C PHE A 59 -28.99 16.62 7.01
N VAL A 60 -27.78 17.17 7.18
CA VAL A 60 -27.56 18.60 7.37
C VAL A 60 -27.99 19.41 6.14
N ALA A 61 -27.71 18.90 4.94
CA ALA A 61 -28.11 19.55 3.70
C ALA A 61 -29.64 19.65 3.55
N ILE A 62 -30.39 18.66 4.00
CA ILE A 62 -31.86 18.63 3.90
C ILE A 62 -32.51 19.48 5.01
N THR A 63 -31.91 19.55 6.19
CA THR A 63 -32.51 20.21 7.38
C THR A 63 -31.95 21.61 7.62
N LEU A 64 -30.68 21.70 7.95
CA LEU A 64 -30.04 22.95 8.40
C LEU A 64 -29.86 23.98 7.26
N SER A 65 -29.46 23.53 6.07
CA SER A 65 -29.14 24.44 4.96
C SER A 65 -30.36 25.25 4.49
N PRO A 66 -31.57 24.69 4.33
CA PRO A 66 -32.76 25.47 4.00
C PRO A 66 -33.15 26.47 5.09
N ILE A 67 -33.02 26.10 6.37
CA ILE A 67 -33.34 26.98 7.51
C ILE A 67 -32.38 28.17 7.52
N MET A 68 -31.08 27.89 7.41
CA MET A 68 -30.05 28.96 7.35
C MET A 68 -30.25 29.87 6.13
N SER A 69 -30.56 29.28 4.96
CA SER A 69 -30.84 30.05 3.76
C SER A 69 -32.02 31.01 3.94
N ALA A 70 -33.10 30.59 4.62
CA ALA A 70 -34.24 31.42 4.90
C ALA A 70 -33.91 32.59 5.85
N TRP A 71 -32.86 32.45 6.69
CA TRP A 71 -32.47 33.51 7.65
C TRP A 71 -31.41 34.45 7.08
N VAL A 72 -30.41 33.91 6.37
CA VAL A 72 -29.22 34.66 5.93
C VAL A 72 -29.43 35.36 4.58
N CYS A 73 -30.23 34.76 3.67
CA CYS A 73 -30.40 35.36 2.36
C CYS A 73 -31.13 36.69 2.43
N PRO A 74 -30.62 37.78 1.81
CA PRO A 74 -31.25 39.09 1.81
C PRO A 74 -32.54 39.07 0.99
N ASP A 75 -33.47 40.01 1.31
CA ASP A 75 -34.65 40.24 0.50
C ASP A 75 -34.27 40.76 -0.89
N LYS A 76 -35.13 40.53 -1.87
CA LYS A 76 -34.96 41.05 -3.24
C LYS A 76 -34.67 42.56 -3.21
N GLY A 77 -33.51 42.94 -3.74
CA GLY A 77 -33.11 44.34 -3.93
C GLY A 77 -31.88 44.80 -3.15
N HIS A 78 -31.35 44.02 -2.20
CA HIS A 78 -30.15 44.37 -1.44
C HIS A 78 -28.93 43.57 -1.88
N GLU A 79 -28.54 43.68 -3.15
CA GLU A 79 -27.28 43.08 -3.63
C GLU A 79 -26.10 43.98 -3.25
N THR A 80 -25.11 43.40 -2.55
CA THR A 80 -23.85 44.11 -2.28
C THR A 80 -23.06 44.29 -3.59
N ARG A 81 -22.13 45.27 -3.63
CA ARG A 81 -21.26 45.47 -4.80
C ARG A 81 -20.48 44.18 -5.18
N MET A 82 -20.06 43.44 -4.18
CA MET A 82 -19.35 42.17 -4.35
C MET A 82 -20.24 41.11 -4.98
N THR A 83 -21.46 40.93 -4.48
CA THR A 83 -22.45 39.98 -5.02
C THR A 83 -22.75 40.27 -6.49
N ARG A 84 -22.94 41.53 -6.84
CA ARG A 84 -23.19 41.99 -8.21
C ARG A 84 -21.99 41.69 -9.12
N TRP A 85 -20.77 42.02 -8.67
CA TRP A 85 -19.55 41.73 -9.41
C TRP A 85 -19.38 40.21 -9.68
N VAL A 86 -19.63 39.35 -8.66
CA VAL A 86 -19.60 37.90 -8.82
C VAL A 86 -20.67 37.41 -9.80
N ASN A 87 -21.90 37.92 -9.69
CA ASN A 87 -22.99 37.54 -10.59
C ASN A 87 -22.69 37.92 -12.05
N ASP A 88 -22.22 39.17 -12.31
CA ASP A 88 -21.87 39.63 -13.65
C ASP A 88 -20.70 38.80 -14.28
N ARG A 89 -19.77 38.37 -13.45
CA ARG A 89 -18.68 37.47 -13.92
C ARG A 89 -19.21 36.08 -14.26
N PHE A 90 -20.10 35.58 -13.40
CA PHE A 90 -20.69 34.27 -13.60
C PHE A 90 -21.62 34.22 -14.82
N GLU A 91 -22.41 35.24 -15.06
CA GLU A 91 -23.26 35.31 -16.27
C GLU A 91 -22.41 35.29 -17.55
N ARG A 92 -21.28 36.00 -17.55
CA ARG A 92 -20.35 35.94 -18.71
C ARG A 92 -19.75 34.54 -18.92
N ILE A 93 -19.40 33.85 -17.81
CA ILE A 93 -18.89 32.47 -17.89
C ILE A 93 -20.01 31.53 -18.36
N ALA A 94 -21.21 31.65 -17.83
CA ALA A 94 -22.36 30.84 -18.24
C ALA A 94 -22.72 31.03 -19.72
N LYS A 95 -22.65 32.26 -20.24
CA LYS A 95 -22.87 32.54 -21.67
C LYS A 95 -21.80 31.86 -22.55
N LYS A 96 -20.51 32.01 -22.20
CA LYS A 96 -19.43 31.32 -22.92
C LYS A 96 -19.55 29.81 -22.83
N TYR A 97 -19.99 29.29 -21.67
CA TYR A 97 -20.22 27.86 -21.53
C TYR A 97 -21.39 27.38 -22.39
N GLY A 98 -22.42 28.20 -22.57
CA GLY A 98 -23.49 27.91 -23.53
C GLY A 98 -22.95 27.65 -24.95
N ASP A 99 -21.99 28.49 -25.41
CA ASP A 99 -21.31 28.28 -26.70
C ASP A 99 -20.50 26.98 -26.75
N VAL A 100 -19.86 26.61 -25.62
CA VAL A 100 -19.13 25.33 -25.47
C VAL A 100 -20.09 24.14 -25.55
N VAL A 101 -21.26 24.22 -24.91
CA VAL A 101 -22.29 23.17 -24.98
C VAL A 101 -22.83 23.05 -26.41
N ASP A 102 -23.09 24.16 -27.12
CA ASP A 102 -23.51 24.12 -28.52
C ASP A 102 -22.44 23.48 -29.42
N PHE A 103 -21.17 23.80 -29.19
CA PHE A 103 -20.05 23.12 -29.85
C PHE A 103 -20.05 21.63 -29.54
N SER A 104 -20.22 21.24 -28.28
CA SER A 104 -20.28 19.84 -27.82
C SER A 104 -21.43 19.07 -28.47
N LEU A 105 -22.61 19.65 -28.57
CA LEU A 105 -23.78 19.04 -29.20
C LEU A 105 -23.62 18.91 -30.70
N ARG A 106 -22.95 19.89 -31.36
CA ARG A 106 -22.68 19.85 -32.81
C ARG A 106 -21.64 18.80 -33.17
N TRP A 107 -20.58 18.66 -32.36
CA TRP A 107 -19.47 17.73 -32.60
C TRP A 107 -19.55 16.48 -31.71
N ARG A 108 -20.76 16.08 -31.29
CA ARG A 108 -21.01 15.02 -30.32
C ARG A 108 -20.31 13.69 -30.63
N TRP A 109 -20.31 13.26 -31.90
CA TRP A 109 -19.67 12.01 -32.28
C TRP A 109 -18.15 12.05 -32.13
N GLN A 110 -17.52 13.15 -32.57
CA GLN A 110 -16.07 13.32 -32.48
C GLN A 110 -15.63 13.44 -31.03
N LEU A 111 -16.38 14.16 -30.19
CA LEU A 111 -16.08 14.31 -28.78
C LEU A 111 -16.26 12.99 -28.02
N VAL A 112 -17.32 12.24 -28.31
CA VAL A 112 -17.54 10.94 -27.65
C VAL A 112 -16.51 9.91 -28.09
N THR A 113 -16.15 9.86 -29.38
CA THR A 113 -15.06 8.97 -29.84
C THR A 113 -13.69 9.37 -29.27
N GLY A 114 -13.39 10.67 -29.18
CA GLY A 114 -12.20 11.18 -28.53
C GLY A 114 -12.18 10.87 -27.03
N GLY A 115 -13.30 11.04 -26.33
CA GLY A 115 -13.45 10.68 -24.93
C GLY A 115 -13.30 9.18 -24.67
N LEU A 116 -13.84 8.34 -25.56
CA LEU A 116 -13.66 6.90 -25.50
C LEU A 116 -12.19 6.51 -25.72
N PHE A 117 -11.53 7.13 -26.68
CA PHE A 117 -10.10 6.92 -26.90
C PHE A 117 -9.27 7.28 -25.67
N LEU A 118 -9.49 8.45 -25.07
CA LEU A 118 -8.82 8.84 -23.81
C LEU A 118 -9.13 7.88 -22.66
N SER A 119 -10.36 7.39 -22.59
CA SER A 119 -10.76 6.39 -21.57
C SER A 119 -10.03 5.07 -21.76
N LEU A 120 -9.79 4.62 -22.99
CA LEU A 120 -9.03 3.42 -23.30
C LEU A 120 -7.54 3.57 -22.94
N LEU A 121 -7.00 4.80 -22.98
CA LEU A 121 -5.61 5.07 -22.56
C LEU A 121 -5.38 4.87 -21.06
N VAL A 122 -6.42 4.80 -20.22
CA VAL A 122 -6.30 4.47 -18.80
C VAL A 122 -5.59 3.13 -18.61
N VAL A 123 -5.88 2.13 -19.48
CA VAL A 123 -5.27 0.79 -19.39
C VAL A 123 -3.75 0.82 -19.59
N PRO A 124 -3.23 1.33 -20.72
CA PRO A 124 -1.77 1.40 -20.91
C PRO A 124 -1.10 2.32 -19.88
N LEU A 125 -1.70 3.43 -19.49
CA LEU A 125 -1.15 4.29 -18.45
C LEU A 125 -1.04 3.54 -17.11
N TYR A 126 -2.05 2.73 -16.74
CA TYR A 126 -2.00 1.88 -15.55
C TYR A 126 -0.92 0.81 -15.64
N LEU A 127 -0.76 0.18 -16.82
CA LEU A 127 0.22 -0.90 -17.01
C LEU A 127 1.66 -0.39 -16.94
N PHE A 128 1.93 0.80 -17.46
CA PHE A 128 3.28 1.39 -17.54
C PHE A 128 3.61 2.35 -16.40
N SER A 129 2.66 2.69 -15.54
CA SER A 129 2.94 3.47 -14.32
C SER A 129 3.73 2.64 -13.32
N LEU A 130 4.59 3.32 -12.55
CA LEU A 130 5.33 2.72 -11.44
C LEU A 130 4.35 2.22 -10.37
N LYS A 131 4.59 1.00 -9.87
CA LYS A 131 3.76 0.35 -8.86
C LYS A 131 4.57 0.04 -7.62
N GLU A 132 3.95 0.18 -6.48
CA GLU A 132 4.51 -0.21 -5.17
C GLU A 132 3.36 -0.47 -4.19
N LEU A 133 3.65 -1.12 -3.08
CA LEU A 133 2.63 -1.35 -2.05
C LEU A 133 2.28 -0.03 -1.34
N SER A 134 3.30 0.68 -0.90
CA SER A 134 3.22 1.98 -0.24
C SER A 134 4.38 2.84 -0.71
N PRO A 135 4.21 4.16 -0.86
CA PRO A 135 5.32 5.04 -1.16
C PRO A 135 6.35 4.98 -0.03
N VAL A 136 7.61 5.19 -0.41
CA VAL A 136 8.70 5.26 0.57
C VAL A 136 8.57 6.56 1.34
N GLU A 137 8.44 6.44 2.66
CA GLU A 137 8.30 7.58 3.56
C GLU A 137 9.65 7.94 4.18
N ASP A 138 9.94 9.23 4.24
CA ASP A 138 11.07 9.72 5.00
C ASP A 138 10.68 9.88 6.47
N THR A 139 11.00 8.86 7.26
CA THR A 139 10.70 8.82 8.70
C THR A 139 11.80 9.45 9.56
N SER A 140 12.84 10.03 8.98
CA SER A 140 14.04 10.49 9.67
C SER A 140 14.76 9.41 10.47
N SER A 141 14.58 8.14 10.10
CA SER A 141 15.16 6.99 10.79
C SER A 141 15.62 5.92 9.78
N ILE A 142 16.75 5.31 10.06
CA ILE A 142 17.26 4.14 9.34
C ILE A 142 17.40 3.00 10.34
N ALA A 143 16.77 1.87 10.06
CA ALA A 143 16.98 0.64 10.82
C ALA A 143 18.31 0.00 10.40
N MET A 144 18.96 -0.71 11.33
CA MET A 144 20.21 -1.42 11.08
C MET A 144 20.18 -2.79 11.76
N ILE A 145 20.49 -3.81 11.00
CA ILE A 145 20.78 -5.14 11.49
C ILE A 145 22.27 -5.38 11.34
N VAL A 146 22.91 -5.87 12.40
CA VAL A 146 24.35 -6.13 12.43
C VAL A 146 24.59 -7.56 12.84
N GLU A 147 25.37 -8.27 12.04
CA GLU A 147 25.78 -9.64 12.28
C GLU A 147 27.30 -9.71 12.47
N ALA A 148 27.76 -10.28 13.58
CA ALA A 148 29.13 -10.65 13.78
C ALA A 148 29.38 -12.10 13.39
N ALA A 149 30.62 -12.57 13.54
CA ALA A 149 30.94 -14.00 13.37
C ALA A 149 30.08 -14.85 14.33
N PRO A 150 29.66 -16.05 13.94
CA PRO A 150 28.78 -16.88 14.81
C PRO A 150 29.40 -17.24 16.15
N GLU A 151 30.73 -17.32 16.19
CA GLU A 151 31.55 -17.62 17.38
C GLU A 151 32.02 -16.39 18.15
N ALA A 152 31.64 -15.18 17.69
CA ALA A 152 32.07 -13.93 18.32
C ALA A 152 31.63 -13.82 19.78
N SER A 153 32.56 -13.44 20.65
CA SER A 153 32.24 -13.11 22.04
C SER A 153 31.39 -11.84 22.13
N MET A 154 30.79 -11.60 23.29
CA MET A 154 30.06 -10.36 23.54
C MET A 154 30.94 -9.12 23.36
N GLU A 155 32.18 -9.18 23.86
CA GLU A 155 33.15 -8.10 23.75
C GLU A 155 33.53 -7.80 22.29
N GLU A 156 33.77 -8.84 21.50
CA GLU A 156 34.06 -8.72 20.07
C GLU A 156 32.86 -8.16 19.30
N THR A 157 31.65 -8.68 19.60
CA THR A 157 30.42 -8.17 19.00
C THR A 157 30.24 -6.70 19.32
N VAL A 158 30.39 -6.28 20.58
CA VAL A 158 30.29 -4.87 20.99
C VAL A 158 31.35 -4.02 20.29
N GLY A 159 32.58 -4.51 20.15
CA GLY A 159 33.65 -3.80 19.43
C GLY A 159 33.25 -3.49 17.98
N GLY A 160 32.77 -4.50 17.26
CA GLY A 160 32.30 -4.33 15.87
C GLY A 160 31.08 -3.41 15.76
N PHE A 161 30.19 -3.43 16.76
CA PHE A 161 29.07 -2.49 16.82
C PHE A 161 29.53 -1.04 17.03
N VAL A 162 30.52 -0.80 17.88
CA VAL A 162 31.09 0.55 18.10
C VAL A 162 31.67 1.08 16.79
N ASP A 163 32.44 0.27 16.08
CA ASP A 163 33.00 0.65 14.78
C ASP A 163 31.89 1.00 13.75
N ALA A 164 30.81 0.22 13.72
CA ALA A 164 29.66 0.50 12.86
C ALA A 164 28.92 1.78 13.27
N VAL A 165 28.79 2.05 14.57
CA VAL A 165 28.22 3.29 15.11
C VAL A 165 29.03 4.50 14.69
N ASP A 166 30.35 4.45 14.78
CA ASP A 166 31.23 5.55 14.39
C ASP A 166 31.07 5.89 12.89
N VAL A 167 30.93 4.87 12.06
CA VAL A 167 30.62 5.06 10.63
C VAL A 167 29.27 5.75 10.42
N MET A 168 28.24 5.35 11.15
CA MET A 168 26.91 5.93 11.01
C MET A 168 26.84 7.36 11.57
N LEU A 169 27.42 7.62 12.73
CA LEU A 169 27.49 8.96 13.33
C LEU A 169 28.37 9.94 12.54
N SER A 170 29.21 9.44 11.62
CA SER A 170 29.95 10.31 10.70
C SER A 170 29.06 11.05 9.70
N GLU A 171 27.79 10.68 9.58
CA GLU A 171 26.81 11.38 8.76
C GLU A 171 26.42 12.72 9.43
N PRO A 172 26.61 13.87 8.73
CA PRO A 172 26.40 15.19 9.36
C PRO A 172 24.99 15.45 9.89
N THR A 173 23.99 14.76 9.33
CA THR A 173 22.58 14.91 9.70
C THR A 173 22.12 13.91 10.77
N ALA A 174 23.03 13.05 11.27
CA ALA A 174 22.76 12.09 12.33
C ALA A 174 22.60 12.80 13.69
N THR A 175 21.60 12.38 14.47
CA THR A 175 21.36 12.89 15.83
C THR A 175 21.80 11.91 16.90
N TYR A 176 21.28 10.70 16.87
CA TYR A 176 21.66 9.64 17.81
C TYR A 176 21.42 8.25 17.22
N ILE A 177 22.04 7.25 17.85
CA ILE A 177 21.86 5.83 17.53
C ILE A 177 21.44 5.11 18.80
N TRP A 178 20.52 4.17 18.65
CA TRP A 178 20.16 3.21 19.69
C TRP A 178 20.40 1.79 19.18
N GLN A 179 20.84 0.89 20.06
CA GLN A 179 21.17 -0.48 19.70
C GLN A 179 20.80 -1.48 20.79
N SER A 180 20.41 -2.69 20.36
CA SER A 180 20.28 -3.88 21.20
C SER A 180 21.26 -4.93 20.70
N ILE A 181 22.23 -5.29 21.53
CA ILE A 181 23.34 -6.16 21.17
C ILE A 181 23.24 -7.48 21.92
N ASN A 182 23.37 -8.58 21.18
CA ASN A 182 23.48 -9.93 21.67
C ASN A 182 24.77 -10.56 21.11
N PRO A 183 25.32 -11.64 21.70
CA PRO A 183 26.47 -12.32 21.11
C PRO A 183 26.20 -12.72 19.65
N GLY A 184 27.05 -12.30 18.73
CA GLY A 184 26.97 -12.59 17.32
C GLY A 184 25.91 -11.82 16.51
N PHE A 185 25.01 -11.08 17.16
CA PHE A 185 23.89 -10.41 16.48
C PHE A 185 23.39 -9.19 17.26
N GLY A 186 22.92 -8.20 16.53
CA GLY A 186 22.17 -7.09 17.13
C GLY A 186 21.39 -6.31 16.10
N PHE A 187 20.55 -5.43 16.60
CA PHE A 187 19.77 -4.51 15.77
C PHE A 187 19.71 -3.14 16.43
N GLY A 188 19.44 -2.14 15.63
CA GLY A 188 19.35 -0.77 16.12
C GLY A 188 18.71 0.16 15.11
N GLY A 189 18.80 1.43 15.38
CA GLY A 189 18.35 2.47 14.48
C GLY A 189 19.19 3.73 14.65
N GLN A 190 19.31 4.47 13.57
CA GLN A 190 19.91 5.80 13.53
C GLN A 190 18.81 6.81 13.26
N GLU A 191 18.73 7.83 14.09
CA GLU A 191 17.82 8.95 13.93
C GLU A 191 18.56 10.14 13.31
N PHE A 192 17.85 10.88 12.47
CA PHE A 192 18.35 12.04 11.75
C PHE A 192 17.58 13.31 12.17
N VAL A 193 18.14 14.47 11.84
CA VAL A 193 17.40 15.73 11.96
C VAL A 193 16.12 15.70 11.12
N SER A 194 15.17 16.57 11.45
CA SER A 194 13.89 16.68 10.73
C SER A 194 14.11 16.82 9.20
N PRO A 195 13.21 16.31 8.36
CA PRO A 195 13.29 16.51 6.91
C PRO A 195 13.43 17.96 6.49
N ASP A 196 12.85 18.91 7.25
CA ASP A 196 12.93 20.36 6.99
C ASP A 196 14.34 20.95 7.23
N GLU A 197 15.21 20.22 7.93
CA GLU A 197 16.58 20.65 8.29
C GLU A 197 17.67 20.00 7.44
N ARG A 198 17.28 19.23 6.40
CA ARG A 198 18.20 18.53 5.51
C ARG A 198 17.71 18.53 4.06
N ASP A 199 18.66 18.54 3.13
CA ASP A 199 18.37 18.56 1.68
C ASP A 199 18.26 17.15 1.06
N VAL A 200 18.65 16.10 1.82
CA VAL A 200 18.72 14.70 1.33
C VAL A 200 17.82 13.81 2.18
N THR A 201 17.04 12.95 1.54
CA THR A 201 16.18 12.01 2.28
C THR A 201 16.99 10.89 2.93
N THR A 202 16.46 10.29 4.00
CA THR A 202 17.10 9.11 4.62
C THR A 202 17.24 7.96 3.64
N HIS A 203 16.33 7.83 2.70
CA HIS A 203 16.37 6.79 1.67
C HIS A 203 17.55 6.98 0.71
N ASP A 204 17.85 8.22 0.31
CA ASP A 204 18.98 8.53 -0.57
C ASP A 204 20.34 8.30 0.10
N LEU A 205 20.39 8.35 1.44
CA LEU A 205 21.62 8.08 2.22
C LEU A 205 21.94 6.58 2.31
N LEU A 206 20.97 5.68 2.18
CA LEU A 206 21.16 4.24 2.39
C LEU A 206 22.31 3.61 1.57
N PRO A 207 22.45 3.85 0.25
CA PRO A 207 23.52 3.25 -0.52
C PRO A 207 24.91 3.70 -0.04
N ALA A 208 25.07 4.98 0.29
CA ALA A 208 26.34 5.54 0.77
C ALA A 208 26.70 5.00 2.16
N ILE A 209 25.71 4.93 3.07
CA ILE A 209 25.89 4.34 4.41
C ILE A 209 26.24 2.85 4.28
N SER A 210 25.51 2.09 3.45
CA SER A 210 25.77 0.67 3.21
C SER A 210 27.20 0.44 2.69
N GLN A 211 27.67 1.28 1.78
CA GLN A 211 29.03 1.17 1.25
C GLN A 211 30.10 1.46 2.31
N ARG A 212 29.88 2.47 3.17
CA ARG A 212 30.80 2.77 4.27
C ARG A 212 30.84 1.66 5.31
N LEU A 213 29.69 1.06 5.64
CA LEU A 213 29.59 -0.05 6.59
C LEU A 213 30.28 -1.32 6.10
N LYS A 214 30.39 -1.56 4.79
CA LYS A 214 31.22 -2.66 4.23
C LYS A 214 32.71 -2.53 4.57
N GLY A 215 33.16 -1.36 4.98
CA GLY A 215 34.53 -1.13 5.45
C GLY A 215 34.79 -1.58 6.89
N VAL A 216 33.78 -1.96 7.66
CA VAL A 216 33.92 -2.48 9.04
C VAL A 216 34.21 -3.98 8.97
N PRO A 217 35.41 -4.44 9.36
CA PRO A 217 35.86 -5.81 9.09
C PRO A 217 35.27 -6.86 10.03
N THR A 218 34.83 -6.47 11.22
CA THR A 218 34.41 -7.39 12.30
C THR A 218 32.95 -7.74 12.26
N VAL A 219 32.12 -6.98 11.53
CA VAL A 219 30.68 -7.17 11.44
C VAL A 219 30.17 -6.93 10.02
N THR A 220 29.06 -7.53 9.71
CA THR A 220 28.28 -7.21 8.49
C THR A 220 27.04 -6.45 8.90
N ALA A 221 26.90 -5.21 8.44
CA ALA A 221 25.75 -4.36 8.78
C ALA A 221 24.85 -4.13 7.57
N PHE A 222 23.55 -4.25 7.79
CA PHE A 222 22.49 -4.10 6.80
C PHE A 222 21.59 -2.91 7.18
N PRO A 223 21.91 -1.69 6.70
CA PRO A 223 21.01 -0.57 6.88
C PRO A 223 19.79 -0.71 5.97
N SER A 224 18.62 -0.38 6.47
CA SER A 224 17.36 -0.42 5.71
C SER A 224 16.43 0.72 6.12
N ALA A 225 15.60 1.19 5.19
CA ALA A 225 14.50 2.09 5.53
C ALA A 225 13.50 1.35 6.43
N GLN A 226 12.88 2.08 7.36
CA GLN A 226 11.77 1.51 8.11
C GLN A 226 10.59 1.29 7.16
N PRO A 227 9.93 0.12 7.19
CA PRO A 227 8.73 -0.10 6.40
C PRO A 227 7.65 0.91 6.77
N SER A 228 7.06 1.58 5.78
CA SER A 228 5.96 2.53 5.99
C SER A 228 4.66 1.85 6.43
N LEU A 229 4.57 0.53 6.30
CA LEU A 229 3.44 -0.29 6.70
C LEU A 229 3.87 -1.38 7.70
N PRO A 230 2.97 -1.81 8.59
CA PRO A 230 3.25 -2.87 9.56
C PRO A 230 3.27 -4.24 8.87
N THR A 231 4.26 -4.46 8.02
CA THR A 231 4.53 -5.76 7.41
C THR A 231 5.47 -6.59 8.31
N ALA A 232 5.48 -7.91 8.12
CA ALA A 232 6.35 -8.79 8.88
C ALA A 232 7.81 -8.80 8.37
N GLY A 233 8.16 -7.94 7.40
CA GLY A 233 9.47 -7.83 6.80
C GLY A 233 10.38 -6.81 7.48
N GLN A 234 11.67 -7.00 7.32
CA GLN A 234 12.72 -6.10 7.82
C GLN A 234 13.46 -5.38 6.67
N TYR A 235 13.34 -5.89 5.45
CA TYR A 235 14.05 -5.40 4.27
C TYR A 235 13.06 -5.05 3.15
N ASP A 236 13.50 -4.23 2.21
CA ASP A 236 12.67 -3.80 1.08
C ASP A 236 12.17 -4.96 0.22
N LEU A 237 13.01 -5.98 0.04
CA LEU A 237 12.68 -7.18 -0.69
C LEU A 237 13.05 -8.41 0.14
N GLU A 238 12.11 -9.34 0.26
CA GLU A 238 12.28 -10.60 0.94
C GLU A 238 11.55 -11.72 0.20
N VAL A 239 12.29 -12.72 -0.24
CA VAL A 239 11.75 -13.93 -0.87
C VAL A 239 12.30 -15.17 -0.20
N VAL A 240 11.55 -16.25 -0.26
CA VAL A 240 11.92 -17.56 0.30
C VAL A 240 11.93 -18.57 -0.82
N VAL A 241 13.03 -19.31 -0.91
CA VAL A 241 13.13 -20.45 -1.84
C VAL A 241 13.07 -21.73 -1.02
N THR A 242 12.15 -22.63 -1.38
CA THR A 242 11.96 -23.93 -0.74
C THR A 242 12.44 -25.06 -1.62
N SER A 243 13.10 -26.06 -1.03
CA SER A 243 13.53 -27.27 -1.74
C SER A 243 13.64 -28.46 -0.78
N SER A 244 13.68 -29.68 -1.33
CA SER A 244 14.05 -30.91 -0.61
C SER A 244 15.46 -31.36 -0.92
N ASP A 245 16.24 -30.55 -1.62
CA ASP A 245 17.63 -30.86 -2.01
C ASP A 245 18.58 -30.73 -0.80
N SER A 246 19.84 -31.12 -1.02
CA SER A 246 20.91 -31.00 -0.02
C SER A 246 21.18 -29.51 0.31
N LEU A 247 21.63 -29.25 1.53
CA LEU A 247 21.97 -27.86 1.97
C LEU A 247 23.08 -27.24 1.12
N ASP A 248 24.07 -28.06 0.67
CA ASP A 248 25.15 -27.58 -0.18
C ASP A 248 24.67 -27.12 -1.55
N ASN A 249 23.76 -27.88 -2.18
CA ASN A 249 23.14 -27.49 -3.44
C ASN A 249 22.28 -26.21 -3.25
N MET A 250 21.48 -26.15 -2.17
CA MET A 250 20.68 -24.97 -1.84
C MET A 250 21.56 -23.74 -1.65
N ARG A 251 22.71 -23.87 -0.97
CA ARG A 251 23.69 -22.80 -0.79
C ARG A 251 24.28 -22.32 -2.11
N GLN A 252 24.62 -23.23 -3.02
CA GLN A 252 25.14 -22.87 -4.34
C GLN A 252 24.10 -22.05 -5.13
N VAL A 253 22.86 -22.51 -5.17
CA VAL A 253 21.75 -21.80 -5.82
C VAL A 253 21.53 -20.43 -5.19
N ALA A 254 21.51 -20.35 -3.85
CA ALA A 254 21.33 -19.11 -3.11
C ALA A 254 22.43 -18.08 -3.44
N ASN A 255 23.70 -18.51 -3.46
CA ASN A 255 24.83 -17.64 -3.76
C ASN A 255 24.83 -17.15 -5.21
N ILE A 256 24.47 -18.03 -6.17
CA ILE A 256 24.35 -17.63 -7.58
C ILE A 256 23.23 -16.60 -7.75
N MET A 257 22.06 -16.83 -7.15
CA MET A 257 20.95 -15.87 -7.19
C MET A 257 21.34 -14.54 -6.56
N ALA A 258 21.95 -14.57 -5.36
CA ALA A 258 22.37 -13.35 -4.67
C ALA A 258 23.39 -12.55 -5.49
N GLY A 259 24.40 -13.22 -6.06
CA GLY A 259 25.43 -12.59 -6.90
C GLY A 259 24.87 -11.98 -8.19
N ARG A 260 23.94 -12.68 -8.85
CA ARG A 260 23.26 -12.18 -10.06
C ARG A 260 22.32 -11.02 -9.73
N ALA A 261 21.59 -11.08 -8.63
CA ALA A 261 20.74 -9.97 -8.16
C ALA A 261 21.58 -8.72 -7.86
N MET A 262 22.70 -8.87 -7.12
CA MET A 262 23.62 -7.74 -6.85
C MET A 262 24.19 -7.12 -8.13
N SER A 263 24.51 -7.94 -9.14
CA SER A 263 25.07 -7.44 -10.41
C SER A 263 24.06 -6.69 -11.29
N SER A 264 22.76 -6.72 -10.96
CA SER A 264 21.72 -6.01 -11.72
C SER A 264 21.74 -4.50 -11.57
N GLY A 265 22.36 -3.97 -10.52
CA GLY A 265 22.32 -2.55 -10.17
C GLY A 265 21.00 -2.07 -9.55
N LEU A 266 20.09 -2.97 -9.20
CA LEU A 266 18.83 -2.65 -8.53
C LEU A 266 18.96 -2.59 -7.00
N PHE A 267 20.02 -3.19 -6.43
CA PHE A 267 20.19 -3.38 -5.00
C PHE A 267 21.50 -2.72 -4.51
N TYR A 268 21.46 -2.05 -3.37
CA TYR A 268 22.66 -1.59 -2.68
C TYR A 268 23.27 -2.69 -1.79
N PHE A 269 22.46 -3.67 -1.38
CA PHE A 269 22.87 -4.99 -0.92
C PHE A 269 21.82 -6.04 -1.27
N PHE A 270 22.25 -7.28 -1.49
CA PHE A 270 21.36 -8.43 -1.67
C PHE A 270 22.09 -9.69 -1.19
N GLU A 271 21.51 -10.39 -0.23
CA GLU A 271 22.17 -11.45 0.52
C GLU A 271 21.29 -12.68 0.66
N SER A 272 21.97 -13.82 0.94
CA SER A 272 21.30 -15.06 1.35
C SER A 272 21.37 -15.26 2.85
N GLY A 273 20.25 -15.65 3.46
CA GLY A 273 20.19 -16.08 4.86
C GLY A 273 20.78 -17.49 5.11
N LEU A 274 21.12 -18.26 4.07
CA LEU A 274 21.75 -19.56 4.22
C LEU A 274 23.27 -19.39 4.27
N LYS A 275 23.79 -19.13 5.46
CA LYS A 275 25.23 -19.01 5.74
C LYS A 275 25.73 -20.31 6.34
N MET A 276 26.81 -20.90 5.74
CA MET A 276 27.47 -22.13 6.17
C MET A 276 28.85 -21.76 6.73
N ASP A 277 28.87 -20.96 7.79
CA ASP A 277 30.08 -20.36 8.36
C ASP A 277 30.23 -20.59 9.87
N LEU A 278 29.30 -21.33 10.49
CA LEU A 278 29.45 -21.77 11.87
C LEU A 278 30.52 -22.85 11.94
N LEU A 279 31.62 -22.58 12.62
CA LEU A 279 32.65 -23.58 12.89
C LEU A 279 32.12 -24.59 13.89
N ALA A 280 31.85 -25.79 13.42
CA ALA A 280 31.45 -26.93 14.26
C ALA A 280 32.64 -27.83 14.53
N VAL A 281 32.76 -28.23 15.78
CA VAL A 281 33.75 -29.22 16.21
C VAL A 281 33.00 -30.50 16.61
N GLU A 282 33.27 -31.55 15.87
CA GLU A 282 32.72 -32.89 16.12
C GLU A 282 33.77 -33.79 16.71
N TYR A 283 33.49 -34.43 17.86
CA TYR A 283 34.30 -35.50 18.40
C TYR A 283 33.74 -36.83 17.92
N ARG A 284 34.42 -37.45 16.98
CA ARG A 284 34.10 -38.80 16.54
C ARG A 284 34.60 -39.81 17.52
N LEU A 285 33.68 -40.59 18.10
CA LEU A 285 33.96 -41.61 19.08
C LEU A 285 34.23 -42.94 18.39
N ASP A 286 35.35 -43.59 18.76
CA ASP A 286 35.64 -44.97 18.40
C ASP A 286 34.88 -45.90 19.36
N LYS A 287 33.73 -46.38 18.93
CA LYS A 287 32.82 -47.20 19.75
C LYS A 287 33.40 -48.58 20.05
N ASP A 288 34.23 -49.13 19.16
CA ASP A 288 34.85 -50.43 19.37
C ASP A 288 35.89 -50.33 20.46
N ARG A 289 36.71 -49.29 20.45
CA ARG A 289 37.71 -49.04 21.49
C ARG A 289 37.08 -48.66 22.81
N MET A 290 35.96 -47.96 22.83
CA MET A 290 35.18 -47.72 24.04
C MET A 290 34.68 -49.05 24.66
N ALA A 291 34.15 -49.95 23.82
CA ALA A 291 33.68 -51.25 24.27
C ALA A 291 34.82 -52.11 24.82
N ASP A 292 35.99 -52.12 24.20
CA ASP A 292 37.19 -52.81 24.70
C ASP A 292 37.63 -52.32 26.09
N LEU A 293 37.42 -51.03 26.36
CA LEU A 293 37.71 -50.42 27.66
C LEU A 293 36.54 -50.50 28.64
N GLY A 294 35.45 -51.16 28.25
CA GLY A 294 34.23 -51.29 29.06
C GLY A 294 33.47 -50.02 29.30
N MET A 295 33.74 -48.95 28.52
CA MET A 295 33.09 -47.63 28.63
C MET A 295 31.81 -47.61 27.81
N THR A 296 30.67 -47.25 28.42
CA THR A 296 29.45 -46.99 27.69
C THR A 296 29.37 -45.51 27.22
N LEU A 297 28.59 -45.24 26.17
CA LEU A 297 28.36 -43.87 25.73
C LEU A 297 27.72 -43.03 26.85
N GLY A 298 26.82 -43.63 27.66
CA GLY A 298 26.18 -42.94 28.77
C GLY A 298 27.17 -42.52 29.85
N ASP A 299 28.13 -43.40 30.22
CA ASP A 299 29.16 -43.07 31.21
C ASP A 299 30.07 -41.97 30.72
N LEU A 300 30.48 -42.02 29.46
CA LEU A 300 31.32 -40.98 28.84
C LEU A 300 30.59 -39.62 28.80
N THR A 301 29.36 -39.60 28.27
CA THR A 301 28.60 -38.36 28.14
C THR A 301 28.32 -37.74 29.51
N SER A 302 28.01 -38.55 30.51
CA SER A 302 27.77 -38.05 31.88
C SER A 302 29.01 -37.41 32.49
N GLN A 303 30.21 -37.92 32.22
CA GLN A 303 31.46 -37.33 32.68
C GLN A 303 31.79 -36.05 31.89
N MET A 304 31.65 -36.09 30.57
CA MET A 304 31.93 -34.92 29.71
C MET A 304 30.93 -33.77 29.93
N ASP A 305 29.67 -34.09 30.25
CA ASP A 305 28.63 -33.12 30.52
C ASP A 305 29.00 -32.20 31.73
N LEU A 306 29.68 -32.77 32.75
CA LEU A 306 30.19 -31.98 33.88
C LEU A 306 31.25 -30.93 33.47
N PHE A 307 31.94 -31.12 32.35
CA PHE A 307 33.06 -30.27 31.95
C PHE A 307 32.67 -29.22 30.92
N VAL A 308 31.78 -29.56 29.97
CA VAL A 308 31.46 -28.73 28.82
C VAL A 308 30.02 -28.25 28.77
N SER A 309 29.11 -28.86 29.50
CA SER A 309 27.70 -28.47 29.52
C SER A 309 27.45 -27.21 30.37
N GLU A 310 26.40 -26.50 30.06
CA GLU A 310 25.80 -25.46 30.91
C GLU A 310 24.74 -26.01 31.86
N GLY A 311 24.69 -27.35 32.01
CA GLY A 311 23.79 -28.06 32.92
C GLY A 311 24.07 -27.72 34.38
N TYR A 312 23.03 -27.50 35.17
CA TYR A 312 23.19 -27.30 36.61
C TYR A 312 23.01 -28.61 37.38
N VAL A 313 23.86 -28.83 38.40
CA VAL A 313 23.79 -30.04 39.27
C VAL A 313 22.84 -29.87 40.43
N THR A 314 22.67 -28.67 40.94
CA THR A 314 21.77 -28.36 42.03
C THR A 314 21.39 -26.88 42.08
N ARG A 315 20.52 -26.51 42.99
CA ARG A 315 20.19 -25.12 43.30
C ARG A 315 20.41 -24.84 44.77
N TYR A 316 20.79 -23.62 45.09
CA TYR A 316 20.84 -23.15 46.47
C TYR A 316 20.07 -21.85 46.61
N ASP A 317 19.48 -21.64 47.77
CA ASP A 317 18.75 -20.40 48.06
C ASP A 317 19.66 -19.41 48.77
N GLU A 318 19.73 -18.19 48.24
CA GLU A 318 20.38 -17.07 48.86
C GLU A 318 19.49 -15.83 48.79
N ARG A 319 19.17 -15.24 49.91
CA ARG A 319 18.35 -14.03 50.05
C ARG A 319 17.01 -14.11 49.29
N GLY A 320 16.37 -15.30 49.36
CA GLY A 320 15.07 -15.54 48.69
C GLY A 320 15.13 -15.74 47.19
N ARG A 321 16.32 -15.98 46.61
CA ARG A 321 16.53 -16.32 45.22
C ARG A 321 17.18 -17.69 45.10
N ALA A 322 16.63 -18.52 44.17
CA ALA A 322 17.19 -19.83 43.87
C ALA A 322 18.25 -19.71 42.75
N TYR A 323 19.51 -19.92 43.11
CA TYR A 323 20.64 -19.91 42.20
C TYR A 323 20.98 -21.32 41.69
N ARG A 324 21.38 -21.45 40.44
CA ARG A 324 21.85 -22.71 39.88
C ARG A 324 23.34 -22.88 40.13
N VAL A 325 23.75 -24.07 40.52
CA VAL A 325 25.17 -24.45 40.63
C VAL A 325 25.57 -25.14 39.33
N ILE A 326 26.38 -24.48 38.51
CA ILE A 326 26.84 -24.96 37.20
C ILE A 326 28.35 -25.26 37.34
N PRO A 327 28.75 -26.54 37.40
CA PRO A 327 30.17 -26.90 37.39
C PRO A 327 30.72 -26.68 35.96
N GLN A 328 31.90 -26.10 35.88
CA GLN A 328 32.57 -25.86 34.61
C GLN A 328 34.09 -26.00 34.77
N LEU A 329 34.77 -26.43 33.69
CA LEU A 329 36.21 -26.32 33.60
C LEU A 329 36.64 -24.85 33.63
N GLN A 330 37.80 -24.59 34.20
CA GLN A 330 38.42 -23.27 34.15
C GLN A 330 38.65 -22.88 32.68
N GLN A 331 38.56 -21.57 32.37
CA GLN A 331 38.64 -21.04 31.01
C GLN A 331 39.90 -21.49 30.24
N VAL A 332 41.03 -21.65 30.94
CA VAL A 332 42.29 -22.10 30.37
C VAL A 332 42.20 -23.48 29.71
N PHE A 333 41.33 -24.37 30.24
CA PHE A 333 41.12 -25.71 29.68
C PHE A 333 40.04 -25.75 28.58
N LYS A 334 39.34 -24.65 28.38
CA LYS A 334 38.33 -24.50 27.31
C LYS A 334 38.85 -23.71 26.10
N PHE A 335 40.10 -23.31 26.12
CA PHE A 335 40.67 -22.39 25.11
C PHE A 335 40.73 -22.96 23.69
N SER A 336 40.89 -24.29 23.60
CA SER A 336 40.83 -24.97 22.31
C SER A 336 40.07 -26.29 22.42
N PRO A 337 39.36 -26.68 21.36
CA PRO A 337 38.75 -27.99 21.29
C PRO A 337 39.75 -29.16 21.51
N GLU A 338 40.99 -28.96 21.09
CA GLU A 338 42.06 -29.95 21.27
C GLU A 338 42.37 -30.21 22.75
N ALA A 339 42.29 -29.19 23.59
CA ALA A 339 42.54 -29.35 25.01
C ALA A 339 41.54 -30.30 25.73
N LEU A 340 40.34 -30.46 25.18
CA LEU A 340 39.37 -31.42 25.70
C LEU A 340 39.80 -32.88 25.44
N LEU A 341 40.62 -33.15 24.42
CA LEU A 341 41.15 -34.50 24.18
C LEU A 341 42.10 -34.97 25.30
N ASP A 342 42.73 -34.06 26.01
CA ASP A 342 43.63 -34.37 27.13
C ASP A 342 42.86 -34.48 28.48
N THR A 343 41.56 -34.21 28.46
CA THR A 343 40.72 -34.31 29.68
C THR A 343 40.65 -35.78 30.15
N PRO A 344 41.00 -36.08 31.44
CA PRO A 344 40.94 -37.41 31.95
C PRO A 344 39.49 -37.89 32.10
N VAL A 345 39.20 -39.07 31.56
CA VAL A 345 37.94 -39.78 31.71
C VAL A 345 38.20 -41.02 32.56
N THR A 346 37.35 -41.30 33.54
CA THR A 346 37.48 -42.46 34.42
C THR A 346 36.75 -43.64 33.82
N LEU A 347 37.49 -44.74 33.56
CA LEU A 347 36.94 -45.99 33.12
C LEU A 347 36.17 -46.70 34.24
N PRO A 348 35.29 -47.67 33.92
CA PRO A 348 34.63 -48.50 34.94
C PRO A 348 35.60 -49.28 35.82
N SER A 349 36.85 -49.54 35.33
CA SER A 349 37.94 -50.14 36.11
C SER A 349 38.51 -49.21 37.18
N GLY A 350 38.20 -47.91 37.17
CA GLY A 350 38.80 -46.88 38.01
C GLY A 350 40.07 -46.24 37.45
N GLU A 351 40.57 -46.71 36.30
CA GLU A 351 41.70 -46.13 35.61
C GLU A 351 41.30 -44.83 34.89
N GLN A 352 42.18 -43.83 34.83
CA GLN A 352 41.99 -42.60 34.09
C GLN A 352 42.72 -42.62 32.79
N VAL A 353 42.02 -42.38 31.70
CA VAL A 353 42.57 -42.24 30.34
C VAL A 353 42.17 -40.92 29.73
N PRO A 354 42.99 -40.30 28.87
CA PRO A 354 42.59 -39.10 28.19
C PRO A 354 41.41 -39.35 27.23
N PHE A 355 40.49 -38.38 27.08
CA PHE A 355 39.35 -38.48 26.15
C PHE A 355 39.78 -38.79 24.73
N GLY A 356 40.93 -38.26 24.28
CA GLY A 356 41.52 -38.56 22.97
C GLY A 356 41.93 -40.03 22.77
N ALA A 357 41.91 -40.88 23.82
CA ALA A 357 42.16 -42.33 23.65
C ALA A 357 41.09 -43.00 22.78
N PHE A 358 39.87 -42.49 22.76
CA PHE A 358 38.74 -43.02 21.98
C PHE A 358 37.94 -41.94 21.23
N ALA A 359 38.43 -40.67 21.16
CA ALA A 359 37.80 -39.60 20.43
C ALA A 359 38.79 -38.99 19.44
N THR A 360 38.34 -38.69 18.24
CA THR A 360 39.08 -37.91 17.25
C THR A 360 38.30 -36.63 16.93
N LEU A 361 39.01 -35.51 16.85
CA LEU A 361 38.40 -34.21 16.56
C LEU A 361 38.31 -34.01 15.06
N GLN A 362 37.12 -33.63 14.58
CA GLN A 362 36.91 -33.17 13.21
C GLN A 362 36.34 -31.74 13.24
N ARG A 363 36.81 -30.89 12.33
CA ARG A 363 36.30 -29.55 12.14
C ARG A 363 35.46 -29.48 10.87
N ASN A 364 34.24 -29.05 10.98
CA ASN A 364 33.31 -28.88 9.88
C ASN A 364 32.74 -27.45 9.90
N THR A 365 32.14 -27.03 8.81
CA THR A 365 31.31 -25.86 8.78
C THR A 365 29.85 -26.27 8.67
N GLU A 366 29.02 -25.68 9.51
CA GLU A 366 27.59 -25.94 9.55
C GLU A 366 26.78 -24.68 9.29
N PRO A 367 25.51 -24.79 8.90
CA PRO A 367 24.63 -23.61 8.78
C PRO A 367 24.35 -23.01 10.14
N ARG A 368 24.33 -21.66 10.23
CA ARG A 368 23.94 -20.95 11.46
C ARG A 368 22.55 -21.32 11.92
N ALA A 369 21.61 -21.52 10.97
CA ALA A 369 20.26 -21.91 11.23
C ALA A 369 19.69 -22.76 10.10
N LEU A 370 18.87 -23.76 10.45
CA LEU A 370 18.09 -24.56 9.52
C LEU A 370 16.67 -23.98 9.46
N THR A 371 16.39 -23.24 8.40
CA THR A 371 15.09 -22.61 8.23
C THR A 371 14.13 -23.53 7.48
N ARG A 372 12.87 -23.52 7.90
CA ARG A 372 11.79 -24.22 7.22
C ARG A 372 10.66 -23.25 6.92
N PHE A 373 10.12 -23.38 5.73
CA PHE A 373 8.96 -22.62 5.29
C PHE A 373 7.92 -23.59 4.72
N GLN A 374 6.68 -23.53 5.23
CA GLN A 374 5.61 -24.47 4.87
C GLN A 374 6.07 -25.95 4.97
N GLN A 375 6.78 -26.29 6.06
CA GLN A 375 7.31 -27.62 6.37
C GLN A 375 8.44 -28.13 5.45
N LYS A 376 8.88 -27.35 4.45
CA LYS A 376 10.01 -27.67 3.58
C LYS A 376 11.27 -26.93 4.03
N SER A 377 12.44 -27.50 3.76
CA SER A 377 13.70 -26.78 3.93
C SER A 377 13.71 -25.55 3.04
N SER A 378 14.24 -24.44 3.54
CA SER A 378 14.18 -23.17 2.83
C SER A 378 15.40 -22.31 3.09
N PHE A 379 15.63 -21.37 2.19
CA PHE A 379 16.50 -20.22 2.44
C PHE A 379 15.80 -18.93 2.04
N LYS A 380 16.13 -17.87 2.77
CA LYS A 380 15.64 -16.54 2.50
C LYS A 380 16.68 -15.77 1.68
N LEU A 381 16.21 -15.03 0.69
CA LEU A 381 16.98 -14.00 0.00
C LEU A 381 16.37 -12.64 0.38
N PHE A 382 17.21 -11.67 0.67
CA PHE A 382 16.76 -10.35 1.12
C PHE A 382 17.71 -9.26 0.64
N GLY A 383 17.18 -8.06 0.47
CA GLY A 383 17.98 -6.94 -0.01
C GLY A 383 17.31 -5.59 0.15
N GLY A 384 18.12 -4.55 -0.01
CA GLY A 384 17.70 -3.16 -0.06
C GLY A 384 17.75 -2.63 -1.49
N VAL A 385 16.67 -1.97 -1.91
CA VAL A 385 16.50 -1.46 -3.28
C VAL A 385 17.12 -0.07 -3.40
N ILE A 386 17.87 0.19 -4.48
CA ILE A 386 18.48 1.50 -4.75
C ILE A 386 17.39 2.55 -5.00
N PRO A 387 17.50 3.78 -4.43
CA PRO A 387 16.60 4.89 -4.71
C PRO A 387 16.39 5.11 -6.21
N GLY A 388 15.15 5.40 -6.60
CA GLY A 388 14.74 5.55 -8.01
C GLY A 388 14.15 4.29 -8.65
N TYR A 389 14.28 3.13 -8.03
CA TYR A 389 13.58 1.91 -8.43
C TYR A 389 12.49 1.56 -7.42
N THR A 390 11.40 0.97 -7.88
CA THR A 390 10.34 0.48 -6.98
C THR A 390 10.62 -0.94 -6.51
N LYS A 391 10.12 -1.28 -5.32
CA LYS A 391 10.21 -2.64 -4.77
C LYS A 391 9.54 -3.67 -5.68
N GLU A 392 8.49 -3.27 -6.41
CA GLU A 392 7.81 -4.11 -7.40
C GLU A 392 8.73 -4.44 -8.59
N GLN A 393 9.49 -3.46 -9.10
CA GLN A 393 10.46 -3.70 -10.19
C GLN A 393 11.56 -4.65 -9.75
N ALA A 394 12.08 -4.46 -8.54
CA ALA A 394 13.10 -5.32 -7.96
C ALA A 394 12.58 -6.75 -7.74
N LEU A 395 11.34 -6.90 -7.26
CA LEU A 395 10.69 -8.19 -7.05
C LEU A 395 10.46 -8.93 -8.38
N THR A 396 9.95 -8.24 -9.39
CA THR A 396 9.74 -8.80 -10.73
C THR A 396 11.05 -9.27 -11.36
N TYR A 397 12.15 -8.53 -11.14
CA TYR A 397 13.46 -8.97 -11.59
C TYR A 397 13.92 -10.25 -10.88
N VAL A 398 13.76 -10.35 -9.56
CA VAL A 398 14.11 -11.54 -8.79
C VAL A 398 13.26 -12.76 -9.18
N GLU A 399 12.00 -12.56 -9.51
CA GLU A 399 11.12 -13.61 -10.06
C GLU A 399 11.63 -14.13 -11.40
N ALA A 400 11.94 -13.22 -12.34
CA ALA A 400 12.51 -13.60 -13.63
C ALA A 400 13.86 -14.34 -13.47
N LEU A 401 14.67 -13.90 -12.51
CA LEU A 401 15.93 -14.57 -12.17
C LEU A 401 15.69 -15.97 -11.57
N ALA A 402 14.65 -16.12 -10.75
CA ALA A 402 14.26 -17.41 -10.19
C ALA A 402 13.77 -18.38 -11.27
N ASP A 403 12.98 -17.90 -12.22
CA ASP A 403 12.51 -18.70 -13.36
C ASP A 403 13.69 -19.18 -14.26
N GLU A 404 14.77 -18.35 -14.36
CA GLU A 404 15.97 -18.72 -15.12
C GLU A 404 16.89 -19.71 -14.38
N LEU A 405 17.07 -19.52 -13.07
CA LEU A 405 18.16 -20.17 -12.32
C LEU A 405 17.72 -21.32 -11.42
N LEU A 406 16.45 -21.38 -11.02
CA LEU A 406 16.01 -22.42 -10.07
C LEU A 406 15.91 -23.78 -10.75
N PRO A 407 16.59 -24.80 -10.23
CA PRO A 407 16.47 -26.18 -10.74
C PRO A 407 15.06 -26.75 -10.46
N PRO A 408 14.68 -27.84 -11.16
CA PRO A 408 13.44 -28.57 -10.85
C PRO A 408 13.39 -29.00 -9.37
N GLY A 409 12.25 -28.75 -8.71
CA GLY A 409 12.04 -29.04 -7.29
C GLY A 409 12.31 -27.88 -6.34
N TYR A 410 12.80 -26.75 -6.86
CA TYR A 410 12.86 -25.50 -6.12
C TYR A 410 11.62 -24.65 -6.39
N VAL A 411 11.09 -24.01 -5.37
CA VAL A 411 9.90 -23.15 -5.48
C VAL A 411 10.17 -21.82 -4.79
N LEU A 412 9.95 -20.72 -5.52
CA LEU A 412 9.98 -19.38 -4.99
C LEU A 412 8.66 -19.07 -4.28
N ASP A 413 8.73 -18.48 -3.10
CA ASP A 413 7.60 -17.95 -2.33
C ASP A 413 8.01 -16.61 -1.71
N TYR A 414 7.08 -15.91 -1.09
CA TYR A 414 7.26 -14.54 -0.64
C TYR A 414 7.10 -14.42 0.87
N THR A 415 7.79 -13.45 1.46
CA THR A 415 7.64 -13.07 2.86
C THR A 415 7.73 -11.55 2.99
N GLY A 416 7.43 -11.01 4.15
CA GLY A 416 7.48 -9.58 4.39
C GLY A 416 6.61 -8.76 3.43
N GLU A 417 7.13 -7.60 3.03
CA GLU A 417 6.45 -6.69 2.11
C GLU A 417 6.25 -7.30 0.72
N SER A 418 7.20 -8.13 0.23
CA SER A 418 7.09 -8.82 -1.06
C SER A 418 5.83 -9.69 -1.16
N ARG A 419 5.41 -10.32 -0.06
CA ARG A 419 4.16 -11.09 0.00
C ARG A 419 2.95 -10.19 -0.17
N GLU A 420 2.93 -9.06 0.51
CA GLU A 420 1.80 -8.13 0.45
C GLU A 420 1.71 -7.47 -0.94
N ILE A 421 2.84 -7.16 -1.59
CA ILE A 421 2.87 -6.68 -2.98
C ILE A 421 2.13 -7.67 -3.90
N ARG A 422 2.41 -8.99 -3.77
CA ARG A 422 1.76 -10.00 -4.62
C ARG A 422 0.31 -10.28 -4.24
N ARG A 423 -0.05 -10.18 -2.97
CA ARG A 423 -1.43 -10.38 -2.50
C ARG A 423 -2.34 -9.20 -2.84
N GLU A 424 -1.87 -7.99 -2.61
CA GLU A 424 -2.68 -6.78 -2.75
C GLU A 424 -2.72 -6.25 -4.20
N GLY A 425 -1.73 -6.62 -5.05
CA GLY A 425 -1.52 -6.02 -6.37
C GLY A 425 -2.75 -5.99 -7.29
N ASN A 426 -3.63 -6.99 -7.24
CA ASN A 426 -4.85 -7.05 -8.05
C ASN A 426 -6.14 -6.76 -7.25
N THR A 427 -6.07 -6.74 -5.93
CA THR A 427 -7.24 -6.63 -5.06
C THR A 427 -7.95 -5.30 -5.25
N MET A 428 -7.21 -4.20 -5.33
CA MET A 428 -7.77 -2.86 -5.47
C MET A 428 -8.38 -2.59 -6.84
N VAL A 429 -7.88 -3.21 -7.92
CA VAL A 429 -8.50 -3.13 -9.26
C VAL A 429 -9.88 -3.78 -9.23
N ASN A 430 -9.99 -4.94 -8.56
CA ASN A 430 -11.27 -5.63 -8.38
C ASN A 430 -12.25 -4.78 -7.55
N VAL A 431 -11.75 -4.10 -6.51
CA VAL A 431 -12.57 -3.20 -5.67
C VAL A 431 -13.03 -1.98 -6.45
N LEU A 432 -12.19 -1.39 -7.29
CA LEU A 432 -12.57 -0.28 -8.18
C LEU A 432 -13.69 -0.74 -9.14
N GLY A 433 -13.54 -1.91 -9.75
CA GLY A 433 -14.56 -2.50 -10.60
C GLY A 433 -15.89 -2.74 -9.85
N LEU A 434 -15.80 -3.34 -8.65
CA LEU A 434 -16.98 -3.57 -7.81
C LEU A 434 -17.64 -2.24 -7.38
N SER A 435 -16.86 -1.23 -7.04
CA SER A 435 -17.37 0.10 -6.70
C SER A 435 -18.13 0.73 -7.87
N LEU A 436 -17.62 0.62 -9.10
CA LEU A 436 -18.30 1.11 -10.31
C LEU A 436 -19.62 0.37 -10.53
N ILE A 437 -19.66 -0.96 -10.36
CA ILE A 437 -20.87 -1.76 -10.48
C ILE A 437 -21.89 -1.36 -9.41
N MET A 438 -21.46 -1.19 -8.16
CA MET A 438 -22.36 -0.77 -7.06
C MET A 438 -22.94 0.62 -7.31
N VAL A 439 -22.13 1.57 -7.78
CA VAL A 439 -22.62 2.91 -8.17
C VAL A 439 -23.64 2.80 -9.29
N PHE A 440 -23.34 2.01 -10.31
CA PHE A 440 -24.26 1.79 -11.43
C PHE A 440 -25.61 1.24 -10.95
N LEU A 441 -25.61 0.21 -10.09
CA LEU A 441 -26.83 -0.41 -9.56
C LEU A 441 -27.66 0.57 -8.71
N VAL A 442 -27.00 1.33 -7.83
CA VAL A 442 -27.69 2.33 -7.00
C VAL A 442 -28.33 3.42 -7.86
N LEU A 443 -27.61 3.91 -8.87
CA LEU A 443 -28.16 4.89 -9.81
C LEU A 443 -29.29 4.31 -10.67
N ALA A 444 -29.18 3.03 -11.09
CA ALA A 444 -30.22 2.36 -11.86
C ALA A 444 -31.52 2.25 -11.07
N LEU A 445 -31.43 1.88 -9.79
CA LEU A 445 -32.59 1.85 -8.88
C LEU A 445 -33.20 3.23 -8.68
N GLN A 446 -32.38 4.29 -8.66
CA GLN A 446 -32.83 5.62 -8.35
C GLN A 446 -33.44 6.37 -9.54
N PHE A 447 -32.87 6.18 -10.73
CA PHE A 447 -33.39 6.78 -11.95
C PHE A 447 -34.47 5.93 -12.65
N ASP A 448 -34.74 4.74 -12.11
CA ASP A 448 -35.62 3.73 -12.74
C ASP A 448 -35.25 3.51 -14.23
N SER A 449 -33.91 3.53 -14.49
CA SER A 449 -33.35 3.48 -15.84
C SER A 449 -31.97 2.85 -15.82
N PHE A 450 -31.64 2.05 -16.82
CA PHE A 450 -30.27 1.57 -17.04
C PHE A 450 -29.44 2.51 -17.94
N ARG A 451 -30.09 3.41 -18.67
CA ARG A 451 -29.41 4.34 -19.58
C ARG A 451 -28.81 5.53 -18.84
N ASP A 452 -29.54 6.12 -17.89
CA ASP A 452 -29.08 7.29 -17.16
C ASP A 452 -27.83 7.05 -16.32
N PRO A 453 -27.71 5.93 -15.54
CA PRO A 453 -26.47 5.56 -14.89
C PRO A 453 -25.28 5.37 -15.84
N LEU A 454 -25.54 4.77 -17.01
CA LEU A 454 -24.50 4.59 -18.03
C LEU A 454 -24.02 5.95 -18.57
N ILE A 455 -24.92 6.88 -18.84
CA ILE A 455 -24.59 8.24 -19.28
C ILE A 455 -23.78 8.97 -18.20
N ILE A 456 -24.19 8.89 -16.94
CA ILE A 456 -23.52 9.51 -15.79
C ILE A 456 -22.11 8.98 -15.65
N LEU A 457 -21.95 7.65 -15.62
CA LEU A 457 -20.64 7.03 -15.42
C LEU A 457 -19.72 7.25 -16.61
N LEU A 458 -20.18 7.01 -17.84
CA LEU A 458 -19.36 7.23 -19.04
C LEU A 458 -18.98 8.70 -19.24
N GLY A 459 -19.85 9.64 -18.83
CA GLY A 459 -19.62 11.06 -18.97
C GLY A 459 -18.70 11.67 -17.90
N SER A 460 -18.33 10.92 -16.87
CA SER A 460 -17.58 11.47 -15.74
C SER A 460 -16.37 10.61 -15.34
N ALA A 461 -16.58 9.36 -14.91
CA ALA A 461 -15.56 8.54 -14.26
C ALA A 461 -14.35 8.22 -15.13
N PRO A 462 -14.46 7.74 -16.41
CA PRO A 462 -13.30 7.31 -17.19
C PRO A 462 -12.31 8.44 -17.49
N LEU A 463 -12.81 9.65 -17.72
CA LEU A 463 -11.95 10.81 -18.02
C LEU A 463 -11.29 11.39 -16.76
N ALA A 464 -11.96 11.30 -15.61
CA ALA A 464 -11.34 11.63 -14.34
C ALA A 464 -10.23 10.63 -13.98
N LEU A 465 -10.48 9.33 -14.21
CA LEU A 465 -9.46 8.28 -14.07
C LEU A 465 -8.29 8.48 -15.04
N PHE A 466 -8.56 8.87 -16.30
CA PHE A 466 -7.51 9.21 -17.25
C PHE A 466 -6.62 10.34 -16.71
N ALA A 467 -7.21 11.44 -16.25
CA ALA A 467 -6.46 12.56 -15.68
C ALA A 467 -5.60 12.14 -14.47
N ALA A 468 -6.15 11.31 -13.58
CA ALA A 468 -5.42 10.76 -12.45
C ALA A 468 -4.27 9.82 -12.90
N MET A 469 -4.49 8.97 -13.91
CA MET A 469 -3.46 8.08 -14.44
C MET A 469 -2.32 8.82 -15.14
N VAL A 470 -2.59 9.97 -15.77
CA VAL A 470 -1.52 10.81 -16.34
C VAL A 470 -0.56 11.27 -15.22
N ILE A 471 -1.06 11.60 -14.05
CA ILE A 471 -0.23 12.04 -12.91
C ILE A 471 0.63 10.90 -12.36
N THR A 472 0.08 9.70 -12.25
CA THR A 472 0.86 8.53 -11.83
C THR A 472 1.91 8.16 -12.88
N PHE A 473 1.57 8.24 -14.16
CA PHE A 473 2.50 7.95 -15.26
C PHE A 473 3.64 8.97 -15.38
N THR A 474 3.38 10.24 -15.07
CA THR A 474 4.41 11.30 -15.07
C THR A 474 5.32 11.27 -13.84
N GLY A 475 5.07 10.38 -12.86
CA GLY A 475 5.94 10.17 -11.71
C GLY A 475 5.71 11.12 -10.54
N PHE A 476 4.63 11.93 -10.55
CA PHE A 476 4.26 12.75 -9.37
C PHE A 476 3.78 11.88 -8.19
N THR A 477 3.26 10.71 -8.48
CA THR A 477 2.94 9.67 -7.51
C THR A 477 2.99 8.30 -8.19
N THR A 478 3.03 7.23 -7.40
CA THR A 478 3.01 5.84 -7.89
C THR A 478 1.61 5.25 -7.78
N ILE A 479 1.39 4.09 -8.40
CA ILE A 479 0.21 3.28 -8.13
C ILE A 479 0.48 2.49 -6.86
N ASN A 480 -0.08 2.94 -5.75
CA ASN A 480 0.05 2.36 -4.43
C ASN A 480 -1.34 2.25 -3.76
N ILE A 481 -1.43 1.65 -2.59
CA ILE A 481 -2.71 1.46 -1.88
C ILE A 481 -3.43 2.79 -1.60
N TYR A 482 -2.72 3.89 -1.37
CA TYR A 482 -3.29 5.21 -1.11
C TYR A 482 -3.82 5.86 -2.38
N SER A 483 -3.04 5.84 -3.46
CA SER A 483 -3.48 6.37 -4.77
C SER A 483 -4.69 5.60 -5.30
N GLN A 484 -4.77 4.29 -5.07
CA GLN A 484 -5.90 3.45 -5.47
C GLN A 484 -7.18 3.79 -4.69
N VAL A 485 -7.07 4.05 -3.37
CA VAL A 485 -8.20 4.58 -2.58
C VAL A 485 -8.61 5.96 -3.06
N GLY A 486 -7.64 6.80 -3.43
CA GLY A 486 -7.87 8.08 -4.09
C GLY A 486 -8.68 7.95 -5.39
N LEU A 487 -8.36 6.96 -6.25
CA LEU A 487 -9.09 6.67 -7.48
C LEU A 487 -10.54 6.25 -7.22
N ILE A 488 -10.79 5.37 -6.25
CA ILE A 488 -12.15 4.94 -5.87
C ILE A 488 -12.95 6.15 -5.36
N THR A 489 -12.34 6.95 -4.50
CA THR A 489 -12.93 8.19 -3.97
C THR A 489 -13.25 9.19 -5.09
N LEU A 490 -12.33 9.34 -6.05
CA LEU A 490 -12.50 10.23 -7.21
C LEU A 490 -13.73 9.86 -8.04
N VAL A 491 -13.95 8.56 -8.30
CA VAL A 491 -15.13 8.07 -9.03
C VAL A 491 -16.43 8.49 -8.34
N GLY A 492 -16.49 8.36 -7.01
CA GLY A 492 -17.65 8.79 -6.24
C GLY A 492 -17.87 10.31 -6.28
N LEU A 493 -16.79 11.07 -6.12
CA LEU A 493 -16.86 12.53 -6.08
C LEU A 493 -17.23 13.15 -7.43
N ILE A 494 -16.68 12.63 -8.53
CA ILE A 494 -16.95 13.20 -9.86
C ILE A 494 -18.35 12.86 -10.36
N SER A 495 -18.89 11.68 -10.02
CA SER A 495 -20.21 11.23 -10.45
C SER A 495 -21.33 12.14 -9.97
N LYS A 496 -21.19 12.79 -8.79
CA LYS A 496 -22.19 13.74 -8.27
C LYS A 496 -22.45 14.92 -9.22
N ASN A 497 -21.43 15.39 -9.93
CA ASN A 497 -21.56 16.51 -10.86
C ASN A 497 -22.41 16.09 -12.08
N ALA A 498 -22.19 14.88 -12.61
CA ALA A 498 -22.93 14.32 -13.71
C ALA A 498 -24.39 13.98 -13.31
N ILE A 499 -24.61 13.41 -12.11
CA ILE A 499 -25.95 13.15 -11.55
C ILE A 499 -26.81 14.42 -11.59
N LEU A 500 -26.28 15.53 -11.08
CA LEU A 500 -27.01 16.80 -11.02
C LEU A 500 -27.41 17.34 -12.41
N ILE A 501 -26.54 17.20 -13.40
CA ILE A 501 -26.81 17.69 -14.76
C ILE A 501 -27.87 16.82 -15.43
N VAL A 502 -27.74 15.48 -15.35
CA VAL A 502 -28.68 14.51 -15.94
C VAL A 502 -30.06 14.63 -15.31
N GLU A 503 -30.14 14.68 -13.97
CA GLU A 503 -31.40 14.85 -13.23
C GLU A 503 -32.16 16.11 -13.67
N PHE A 504 -31.46 17.24 -13.82
CA PHE A 504 -32.08 18.48 -14.28
C PHE A 504 -32.49 18.44 -15.75
N ALA A 505 -31.71 17.75 -16.60
CA ALA A 505 -32.08 17.55 -17.99
C ALA A 505 -33.35 16.67 -18.10
N ASN A 506 -33.45 15.60 -17.30
CA ASN A 506 -34.63 14.74 -17.25
C ASN A 506 -35.87 15.51 -16.73
N GLN A 507 -35.71 16.32 -15.68
CA GLN A 507 -36.77 17.20 -15.19
C GLN A 507 -37.23 18.23 -16.22
N ALA A 508 -36.31 18.78 -17.05
CA ALA A 508 -36.65 19.71 -18.12
C ALA A 508 -37.39 18.98 -19.27
N GLN A 509 -37.02 17.76 -19.62
CA GLN A 509 -37.78 16.94 -20.57
C GLN A 509 -39.18 16.64 -20.06
N ALA A 510 -39.36 16.28 -18.79
CA ALA A 510 -40.67 16.06 -18.17
C ALA A 510 -41.57 17.32 -18.15
N GLN A 511 -40.94 18.53 -18.30
CA GLN A 511 -41.67 19.80 -18.47
C GLN A 511 -41.95 20.16 -19.94
N GLY A 512 -41.70 19.22 -20.87
CA GLY A 512 -42.01 19.38 -22.30
C GLY A 512 -40.88 19.97 -23.15
N MET A 513 -39.64 20.08 -22.64
CA MET A 513 -38.50 20.52 -23.45
C MET A 513 -37.96 19.40 -24.32
N ASN A 514 -37.54 19.74 -25.54
CA ASN A 514 -36.80 18.82 -26.40
C ASN A 514 -35.48 18.37 -25.73
N LYS A 515 -35.08 17.11 -25.95
CA LYS A 515 -33.87 16.49 -25.38
C LYS A 515 -32.61 17.34 -25.49
N LEU A 516 -32.36 17.98 -26.64
CA LEU A 516 -31.18 18.83 -26.86
C LEU A 516 -31.25 20.16 -26.10
N GLU A 517 -32.43 20.74 -26.01
CA GLU A 517 -32.67 21.96 -25.24
C GLU A 517 -32.64 21.68 -23.74
N ALA A 518 -33.18 20.54 -23.31
CA ALA A 518 -33.20 20.11 -21.92
C ALA A 518 -31.78 19.92 -21.36
N ILE A 519 -30.90 19.22 -22.09
CA ILE A 519 -29.51 19.02 -21.63
C ILE A 519 -28.73 20.35 -21.66
N LYS A 520 -28.93 21.22 -22.62
CA LYS A 520 -28.33 22.55 -22.68
C LYS A 520 -28.76 23.40 -21.49
N ALA A 521 -30.06 23.46 -21.21
CA ALA A 521 -30.62 24.20 -20.09
C ALA A 521 -30.12 23.64 -18.75
N GLY A 522 -30.15 22.31 -18.58
CA GLY A 522 -29.65 21.62 -17.39
C GLY A 522 -28.15 21.89 -17.14
N SER A 523 -27.34 21.80 -18.17
CA SER A 523 -25.90 22.07 -18.10
C SER A 523 -25.59 23.52 -17.69
N ILE A 524 -26.23 24.49 -18.33
CA ILE A 524 -26.02 25.92 -18.01
C ILE A 524 -26.54 26.25 -16.60
N TYR A 525 -27.70 25.76 -16.23
CA TYR A 525 -28.28 25.99 -14.90
C TYR A 525 -27.41 25.43 -13.78
N ARG A 526 -26.81 24.25 -14.01
CA ARG A 526 -25.97 23.54 -13.04
C ARG A 526 -24.50 23.91 -13.07
N LEU A 527 -24.05 24.74 -14.03
CA LEU A 527 -22.65 25.17 -14.10
C LEU A 527 -22.15 25.80 -12.79
N ARG A 528 -22.93 26.72 -12.22
CA ARG A 528 -22.54 27.43 -10.98
C ARG A 528 -22.40 26.50 -9.79
N PRO A 529 -23.38 25.65 -9.45
CA PRO A 529 -23.25 24.65 -8.39
C PRO A 529 -22.07 23.69 -8.61
N VAL A 530 -21.88 23.18 -9.81
CA VAL A 530 -20.77 22.24 -10.14
C VAL A 530 -19.41 22.90 -9.92
N LEU A 531 -19.19 24.11 -10.44
CA LEU A 531 -17.91 24.81 -10.24
C LEU A 531 -17.66 25.17 -8.76
N MET A 532 -18.71 25.55 -8.01
CA MET A 532 -18.59 25.86 -6.58
C MET A 532 -18.24 24.60 -5.77
N THR A 533 -18.91 23.48 -6.04
CA THR A 533 -18.63 22.23 -5.32
C THR A 533 -17.27 21.63 -5.71
N THR A 534 -16.88 21.70 -6.98
CA THR A 534 -15.55 21.27 -7.42
C THR A 534 -14.46 22.13 -6.80
N GLY A 535 -14.63 23.48 -6.82
CA GLY A 535 -13.69 24.39 -6.17
C GLY A 535 -13.55 24.09 -4.69
N ALA A 536 -14.66 23.96 -3.95
CA ALA A 536 -14.64 23.61 -2.52
C ALA A 536 -13.93 22.27 -2.26
N THR A 537 -14.18 21.25 -3.12
CA THR A 537 -13.52 19.93 -2.98
C THR A 537 -12.02 20.03 -3.29
N VAL A 538 -11.63 20.71 -4.36
CA VAL A 538 -10.21 20.90 -4.74
C VAL A 538 -9.46 21.65 -3.64
N PHE A 539 -9.99 22.80 -3.18
CA PHE A 539 -9.36 23.56 -2.08
C PHE A 539 -9.33 22.80 -0.76
N GLY A 540 -10.34 21.96 -0.49
CA GLY A 540 -10.38 21.11 0.71
C GLY A 540 -9.33 20.00 0.71
N HIS A 541 -8.97 19.46 -0.46
CA HIS A 541 -7.94 18.44 -0.60
C HIS A 541 -6.54 19.00 -0.93
N PHE A 542 -6.45 20.27 -1.35
CA PHE A 542 -5.19 20.90 -1.73
C PHE A 542 -4.12 20.87 -0.62
N PRO A 543 -4.45 21.03 0.68
CA PRO A 543 -3.46 20.87 1.74
C PRO A 543 -2.78 19.50 1.75
N LEU A 544 -3.45 18.42 1.29
CA LEU A 544 -2.84 17.08 1.22
C LEU A 544 -1.68 17.02 0.22
N VAL A 545 -1.66 17.90 -0.78
CA VAL A 545 -0.59 17.98 -1.79
C VAL A 545 0.64 18.72 -1.27
N LEU A 546 0.47 19.53 -0.24
CA LEU A 546 1.51 20.41 0.33
C LEU A 546 2.12 19.86 1.63
N VAL A 547 1.71 18.69 2.08
CA VAL A 547 2.23 18.10 3.32
C VAL A 547 3.67 17.66 3.10
N GLU A 548 4.54 17.95 4.07
CA GLU A 548 5.93 17.53 4.16
C GLU A 548 6.15 16.71 5.45
N GLY A 549 7.23 15.94 5.50
CA GLY A 549 7.60 15.13 6.66
C GLY A 549 6.96 13.74 6.69
N ALA A 550 6.98 13.09 7.84
CA ALA A 550 6.51 11.72 8.01
C ALA A 550 5.04 11.54 7.65
N GLY A 551 4.73 10.57 6.79
CA GLY A 551 3.40 10.30 6.25
C GLY A 551 2.97 11.28 5.15
N ALA A 552 3.87 12.09 4.62
CA ALA A 552 3.59 13.03 3.55
C ALA A 552 3.29 12.33 2.22
N GLU A 553 4.09 11.36 1.85
CA GLU A 553 3.98 10.67 0.57
C GLU A 553 2.64 9.93 0.40
N ALA A 554 2.15 9.31 1.46
CA ALA A 554 0.82 8.67 1.48
C ALA A 554 -0.30 9.70 1.27
N ARG A 555 -0.24 10.86 1.94
CA ARG A 555 -1.23 11.94 1.81
C ARG A 555 -1.13 12.63 0.46
N ASN A 556 0.08 12.87 -0.02
CA ASN A 556 0.34 13.45 -1.35
C ASN A 556 -0.22 12.55 -2.45
N SER A 557 -0.05 11.21 -2.35
CA SER A 557 -0.62 10.25 -3.29
C SER A 557 -2.14 10.39 -3.42
N ILE A 558 -2.87 10.50 -2.31
CA ILE A 558 -4.32 10.75 -2.30
C ILE A 558 -4.62 12.15 -2.85
N GLY A 559 -3.88 13.17 -2.38
CA GLY A 559 -4.06 14.58 -2.72
C GLY A 559 -3.94 14.85 -4.22
N PHE A 560 -2.88 14.39 -4.86
CA PHE A 560 -2.66 14.56 -6.31
C PHE A 560 -3.79 13.93 -7.12
N ILE A 561 -4.19 12.70 -6.81
CA ILE A 561 -5.27 12.00 -7.49
C ILE A 561 -6.59 12.77 -7.38
N LEU A 562 -6.96 13.23 -6.17
CA LEU A 562 -8.22 13.92 -5.93
C LEU A 562 -8.22 15.34 -6.52
N VAL A 563 -7.18 16.13 -6.30
CA VAL A 563 -7.12 17.52 -6.75
C VAL A 563 -7.14 17.59 -8.28
N ILE A 564 -6.23 16.88 -8.93
CA ILE A 564 -6.07 16.94 -10.39
C ILE A 564 -7.18 16.16 -11.09
N GLY A 565 -7.51 14.97 -10.58
CA GLY A 565 -8.61 14.16 -11.10
C GLY A 565 -9.95 14.89 -11.05
N MET A 566 -10.26 15.60 -9.95
CA MET A 566 -11.46 16.43 -9.83
C MET A 566 -11.44 17.64 -10.76
N LEU A 567 -10.33 18.38 -10.82
CA LEU A 567 -10.22 19.58 -11.62
C LEU A 567 -10.40 19.26 -13.11
N ILE A 568 -9.57 18.36 -13.63
CA ILE A 568 -9.58 17.98 -15.06
C ILE A 568 -10.82 17.16 -15.38
N GLY A 569 -11.20 16.21 -14.52
CA GLY A 569 -12.40 15.39 -14.69
C GLY A 569 -13.67 16.23 -14.77
N THR A 570 -13.80 17.29 -13.95
CA THR A 570 -14.95 18.21 -14.03
C THR A 570 -14.98 18.97 -15.36
N LEU A 571 -13.82 19.43 -15.86
CA LEU A 571 -13.75 20.09 -17.16
C LEU A 571 -14.22 19.15 -18.28
N PHE A 572 -13.76 17.91 -18.28
CA PHE A 572 -14.21 16.91 -19.25
C PHE A 572 -15.70 16.60 -19.10
N THR A 573 -16.19 16.43 -17.86
CA THR A 573 -17.61 16.15 -17.61
C THR A 573 -18.49 17.26 -18.17
N LEU A 574 -18.15 18.52 -17.96
CA LEU A 574 -18.91 19.67 -18.47
C LEU A 574 -18.97 19.72 -20.01
N VAL A 575 -17.96 19.16 -20.70
CA VAL A 575 -17.93 19.15 -22.17
C VAL A 575 -18.52 17.87 -22.75
N LEU A 576 -18.18 16.71 -22.17
CA LEU A 576 -18.52 15.41 -22.76
C LEU A 576 -19.90 14.91 -22.37
N LEU A 577 -20.33 15.16 -21.12
CA LEU A 577 -21.61 14.68 -20.64
C LEU A 577 -22.81 15.15 -21.49
N PRO A 578 -22.90 16.43 -21.94
CA PRO A 578 -23.96 16.86 -22.83
C PRO A 578 -23.98 16.08 -24.17
N ALA A 579 -22.80 15.78 -24.72
CA ALA A 579 -22.69 15.02 -25.97
C ALA A 579 -23.16 13.56 -25.80
N ILE A 580 -22.76 12.90 -24.70
CA ILE A 580 -23.16 11.53 -24.37
C ILE A 580 -24.68 11.47 -24.11
N TYR A 581 -25.21 12.41 -23.33
CA TYR A 581 -26.65 12.51 -23.08
C TYR A 581 -27.44 12.66 -24.37
N ALA A 582 -27.02 13.55 -25.26
CA ALA A 582 -27.67 13.75 -26.57
C ALA A 582 -27.72 12.46 -27.42
N LEU A 583 -26.75 11.57 -27.29
CA LEU A 583 -26.67 10.31 -28.04
C LEU A 583 -27.46 9.17 -27.37
N LEU A 584 -27.36 9.00 -26.05
CA LEU A 584 -27.83 7.81 -25.34
C LEU A 584 -29.13 7.99 -24.58
N ALA A 585 -29.50 9.23 -24.17
CA ALA A 585 -30.71 9.47 -23.40
C ALA A 585 -31.98 9.13 -24.20
N SER A 586 -32.99 8.61 -23.52
CA SER A 586 -34.34 8.41 -24.09
C SER A 586 -35.01 9.76 -24.31
N ASP A 587 -35.86 9.82 -25.33
CA ASP A 587 -36.67 10.98 -25.60
C ASP A 587 -38.05 10.75 -24.94
N HIS A 588 -38.31 11.45 -23.83
CA HIS A 588 -39.54 11.28 -23.04
C HIS A 588 -40.73 11.94 -23.71
N HIS A 589 -40.51 12.88 -24.63
CA HIS A 589 -41.58 13.58 -25.32
C HIS A 589 -42.28 12.70 -26.36
N SER A 590 -41.57 11.81 -27.05
CA SER A 590 -42.12 10.89 -28.02
C SER A 590 -42.89 9.72 -27.42
N ALA A 591 -42.64 9.40 -26.14
CA ALA A 591 -43.33 8.32 -25.43
C ALA A 591 -44.74 8.74 -24.94
N GLU A 592 -44.88 10.00 -24.50
CA GLU A 592 -46.21 10.56 -24.12
C GLU A 592 -47.11 10.79 -25.37
N GLU A 593 -46.57 11.34 -26.47
CA GLU A 593 -47.31 11.47 -27.73
C GLU A 593 -47.73 10.10 -28.31
N ALA A 594 -46.88 9.06 -28.17
CA ALA A 594 -47.27 7.71 -28.62
C ALA A 594 -48.33 7.07 -27.70
N ALA A 595 -48.31 7.35 -26.38
CA ALA A 595 -49.31 6.88 -25.44
C ALA A 595 -50.64 7.62 -25.62
N ASP A 596 -50.64 8.91 -25.88
CA ASP A 596 -51.83 9.73 -26.12
C ASP A 596 -52.51 9.37 -27.48
N ASN A 597 -51.73 9.05 -28.50
CA ASN A 597 -52.24 8.56 -29.80
C ASN A 597 -52.82 7.14 -29.70
N THR A 598 -52.29 6.27 -28.79
CA THR A 598 -52.87 4.93 -28.61
C THR A 598 -54.18 4.96 -27.79
N VAL A 599 -54.38 5.98 -26.94
CA VAL A 599 -55.64 6.18 -26.21
C VAL A 599 -56.72 6.82 -27.11
N ALA A 600 -56.32 7.57 -28.15
CA ALA A 600 -57.26 8.21 -29.10
C ALA A 600 -57.77 7.27 -30.21
N GLU A 601 -57.23 6.08 -30.42
CA GLU A 601 -57.64 5.10 -31.44
C GLU A 601 -58.58 3.99 -30.93
N ASP A 602 -59.06 4.00 -29.70
CA ASP A 602 -60.04 3.01 -29.22
C ASP A 602 -61.47 3.50 -29.62
N PRO A 603 -62.12 2.90 -30.64
CA PRO A 603 -63.46 3.33 -31.03
C PRO A 603 -64.49 2.96 -29.97
N PRO A 604 -65.53 3.76 -29.74
CA PRO A 604 -66.53 3.50 -28.71
C PRO A 604 -67.23 2.15 -28.98
N ARG A 605 -67.19 1.23 -28.04
CA ARG A 605 -67.85 -0.04 -28.07
C ARG A 605 -69.35 0.24 -28.17
N PRO A 606 -70.14 -0.42 -29.10
CA PRO A 606 -71.54 -0.23 -29.19
C PRO A 606 -72.24 -0.78 -27.97
N ILE A 607 -73.09 0.03 -27.35
CA ILE A 607 -73.99 -0.35 -26.27
C ILE A 607 -75.04 -1.28 -26.90
N SER A 608 -74.97 -2.58 -26.59
CA SER A 608 -76.00 -3.52 -26.92
C SER A 608 -77.15 -3.38 -25.93
N ALA A 609 -78.34 -3.17 -26.47
CA ALA A 609 -79.66 -3.12 -25.80
C ALA A 609 -80.05 -4.46 -25.13
#